data_49996aeb4322f0f23159525769a36346
#
_entry.id   49996aeb4322f0f23159525769a36346
#
_cell.length_a   1.000
_cell.length_b   1.000
_cell.length_c   1.000
_cell.angle_alpha   90.00
_cell.angle_beta   90.00
_cell.angle_gamma   90.00
#
_symmetry.space_group_name_H-M   'P 1'
#
loop_
_entity.id
_entity.type
_entity.pdbx_description
1 polymer ?
#
loop_
_entity_poly.entity_id
_entity_poly.type
_entity_poly.pdbx_seq_one_letter_code
_entity_poly.pdbx_strand_id
1 'polypeptide(L)' 'MILPNEIANLKTDIDERVGQKIIVRGSLGRCKSFEKEATIEKTYSNLFVIKYDEEKRNVTYSYTDVLTRTVEVDVFDGTG' A
#
# COMPACT_ATOMS: atom_id res chain seq x y z
N MET A 1 -3.28 8.05 -17.99
CA MET A 1 -4.22 6.90 -18.01
C MET A 1 -3.54 5.65 -17.47
N ILE A 2 -4.22 4.92 -16.61
CA ILE A 2 -3.69 3.70 -16.04
C ILE A 2 -4.09 2.53 -16.93
N LEU A 3 -3.10 1.75 -17.36
CA LEU A 3 -3.34 0.59 -18.19
C LEU A 3 -3.71 -0.63 -17.35
N PRO A 4 -4.55 -1.53 -17.85
CA PRO A 4 -4.94 -2.72 -17.09
C PRO A 4 -3.76 -3.58 -16.64
N ASN A 5 -2.70 -3.68 -17.45
CA ASN A 5 -1.54 -4.47 -17.07
C ASN A 5 -0.77 -3.86 -15.90
N GLU A 6 -0.86 -2.55 -15.70
CA GLU A 6 -0.21 -1.91 -14.55
C GLU A 6 -0.89 -2.33 -13.27
N ILE A 7 -2.21 -2.42 -13.27
CA ILE A 7 -2.96 -2.87 -12.11
C ILE A 7 -2.66 -4.34 -11.83
N ALA A 8 -2.62 -5.17 -12.87
CA ALA A 8 -2.33 -6.59 -12.71
C ALA A 8 -0.93 -6.82 -12.12
N ASN A 9 0.05 -6.07 -12.61
CA ASN A 9 1.41 -6.19 -12.11
C ASN A 9 1.51 -5.76 -10.64
N LEU A 10 0.86 -4.66 -10.31
CA LEU A 10 0.85 -4.18 -8.94
C LEU A 10 0.14 -5.15 -8.00
N LYS A 11 -0.97 -5.70 -8.46
CA LYS A 11 -1.70 -6.70 -7.68
C LYS A 11 -0.83 -7.90 -7.38
N THR A 12 -0.09 -8.38 -8.36
CA THR A 12 0.82 -9.52 -8.17
C THR A 12 1.89 -9.18 -7.14
N ASP A 13 2.48 -8.00 -7.24
CA ASP A 13 3.48 -7.56 -6.28
C ASP A 13 2.92 -7.52 -4.86
N ILE A 14 1.73 -6.98 -4.70
CA ILE A 14 1.12 -6.86 -3.38
C ILE A 14 0.69 -8.23 -2.86
N ASP A 15 0.16 -9.09 -3.74
CA ASP A 15 -0.20 -10.45 -3.36
C ASP A 15 0.98 -11.22 -2.79
N GLU A 16 2.14 -11.03 -3.37
CA GLU A 16 3.36 -11.70 -2.91
C GLU A 16 3.82 -11.20 -1.55
N ARG A 17 3.34 -10.04 -1.15
CA ARG A 17 3.72 -9.42 0.12
C ARG A 17 2.66 -9.52 1.20
N VAL A 18 1.61 -10.29 0.97
CA VAL A 18 0.59 -10.51 1.99
C VAL A 18 1.25 -11.12 3.23
N GLY A 19 0.98 -10.53 4.39
CA GLY A 19 1.59 -10.96 5.63
C GLY A 19 2.93 -10.31 5.93
N GLN A 20 3.45 -9.53 4.99
CA GLN A 20 4.73 -8.84 5.17
C GLN A 20 4.52 -7.40 5.59
N LYS A 21 5.51 -6.87 6.31
CA LYS A 21 5.50 -5.48 6.74
C LYS A 21 5.87 -4.57 5.58
N ILE A 22 5.18 -3.47 5.47
CA ILE A 22 5.41 -2.45 4.46
C ILE A 22 5.43 -1.08 5.10
N ILE A 23 5.91 -0.10 4.35
CA ILE A 23 5.85 1.31 4.73
C ILE A 23 4.84 1.98 3.81
N VAL A 24 3.84 2.61 4.40
CA VAL A 24 2.82 3.34 3.67
C VAL A 24 3.09 4.83 3.83
N ARG A 25 3.19 5.51 2.69
CA ARG A 25 3.38 6.96 2.67
C ARG A 25 2.23 7.59 1.93
N GLY A 26 1.77 8.71 2.43
CA GLY A 26 0.69 9.43 1.78
C GLY A 26 0.79 10.91 2.02
N SER A 27 0.01 11.65 1.26
CA SER A 27 -0.04 13.11 1.35
C SER A 27 -1.30 13.52 2.08
N LEU A 28 -1.15 14.35 3.10
CA LEU A 28 -2.27 14.88 3.87
C LEU A 28 -2.66 16.29 3.42
N GLY A 29 -1.95 16.82 2.41
CA GLY A 29 -2.18 18.16 1.92
C GLY A 29 -0.87 18.80 1.54
N ARG A 30 -0.89 20.12 1.36
CA ARG A 30 0.33 20.84 1.01
C ARG A 30 1.37 20.68 2.11
N CYS A 31 2.56 20.30 1.73
CA CYS A 31 3.71 20.23 2.64
C CYS A 31 3.52 19.25 3.80
N LYS A 32 2.47 18.44 3.76
CA LYS A 32 2.25 17.44 4.81
C LYS A 32 2.20 16.06 4.20
N SER A 33 2.89 15.14 4.83
CA SER A 33 2.86 13.75 4.44
C SER A 33 2.93 12.89 5.68
N PHE A 34 2.56 11.64 5.53
CA PHE A 34 2.69 10.66 6.60
C PHE A 34 3.45 9.44 6.11
N GLU A 35 4.08 8.77 7.05
CA GLU A 35 4.78 7.52 6.78
C GLU A 35 4.49 6.60 7.96
N LYS A 36 3.90 5.46 7.69
CA LYS A 36 3.51 4.52 8.74
C LYS A 36 3.86 3.10 8.35
N GLU A 37 4.19 2.30 9.34
CA GLU A 37 4.42 0.88 9.15
C GLU A 37 3.08 0.16 9.16
N ALA A 38 2.93 -0.79 8.25
CA ALA A 38 1.70 -1.57 8.14
C ALA A 38 2.03 -2.96 7.66
N THR A 39 1.04 -3.84 7.74
CA THR A 39 1.17 -5.20 7.24
C THR A 39 0.04 -5.42 6.24
N ILE A 40 0.35 -6.04 5.10
CA ILE A 40 -0.69 -6.37 4.14
C ILE A 40 -1.48 -7.56 4.66
N GLU A 41 -2.78 -7.35 4.88
CA GLU A 41 -3.65 -8.39 5.42
C GLU A 41 -4.26 -9.25 4.32
N LYS A 42 -4.73 -8.59 3.26
CA LYS A 42 -5.52 -9.28 2.25
C LYS A 42 -5.53 -8.48 0.96
N THR A 43 -5.70 -9.18 -0.16
CA THR A 43 -5.85 -8.52 -1.46
C THR A 43 -7.13 -8.97 -2.13
N TYR A 44 -7.69 -8.09 -2.95
CA TYR A 44 -8.88 -8.35 -3.73
C TYR A 44 -8.60 -7.92 -5.18
N SER A 45 -9.58 -8.08 -6.04
CA SER A 45 -9.42 -7.77 -7.47
C SER A 45 -9.05 -6.31 -7.72
N ASN A 46 -9.64 -5.39 -6.97
CA ASN A 46 -9.48 -3.95 -7.21
C ASN A 46 -8.84 -3.20 -6.06
N LEU A 47 -8.65 -3.87 -4.92
CA LEU A 47 -8.16 -3.19 -3.73
C LEU A 47 -7.41 -4.16 -2.83
N PHE A 48 -6.77 -3.61 -1.83
CA PHE A 48 -6.09 -4.41 -0.83
C PHE A 48 -6.32 -3.80 0.55
N VAL A 49 -6.20 -4.63 1.57
CA VAL A 49 -6.41 -4.22 2.95
C VAL A 49 -5.09 -4.32 3.69
N ILE A 50 -4.74 -3.26 4.38
CA ILE A 50 -3.55 -3.24 5.23
C ILE A 50 -3.98 -3.01 6.66
N LYS A 51 -3.08 -3.33 7.58
CA LYS A 51 -3.28 -3.07 8.99
C LYS A 51 -2.12 -2.21 9.48
N TYR A 52 -2.42 -1.02 9.96
CA TYR A 52 -1.39 -0.17 10.54
C TYR A 52 -0.96 -0.78 11.87
N ASP A 53 0.33 -1.08 11.98
CA ASP A 53 0.85 -1.79 13.14
C ASP A 53 0.63 -1.01 14.44
N GLU A 54 0.91 0.27 14.39
CA GLU A 54 0.81 1.12 15.57
C GLU A 54 -0.61 1.34 16.02
N GLU A 55 -1.49 1.61 15.08
CA GLU A 55 -2.90 1.89 15.38
C GLU A 55 -3.73 0.64 15.49
N LYS A 56 -3.23 -0.48 14.98
CA LYS A 56 -3.94 -1.76 14.93
C LYS A 56 -5.29 -1.62 14.24
N ARG A 57 -5.30 -0.84 13.18
CA ARG A 57 -6.50 -0.53 12.42
C ARG A 57 -6.36 -0.96 10.97
N ASN A 58 -7.39 -1.58 10.44
CA ASN A 58 -7.41 -1.98 9.04
C ASN A 58 -7.85 -0.80 8.17
N VAL A 59 -7.16 -0.63 7.06
CA VAL A 59 -7.48 0.42 6.09
C VAL A 59 -7.45 -0.20 4.70
N THR A 60 -8.39 0.18 3.86
CA THR A 60 -8.50 -0.31 2.51
C THR A 60 -7.99 0.75 1.53
N TYR A 61 -7.13 0.34 0.62
CA TYR A 61 -6.65 1.19 -0.47
C TYR A 61 -6.89 0.48 -1.79
N SER A 62 -7.13 1.25 -2.83
CA SER A 62 -7.24 0.68 -4.17
C SER A 62 -5.87 0.68 -4.85
N TYR A 63 -5.70 -0.19 -5.83
CA TYR A 63 -4.47 -0.20 -6.62
C TYR A 63 -4.30 1.11 -7.38
N THR A 64 -5.40 1.71 -7.79
CA THR A 64 -5.37 3.01 -8.47
C THR A 64 -4.74 4.08 -7.58
N ASP A 65 -5.03 4.05 -6.28
CA ASP A 65 -4.43 5.01 -5.34
C ASP A 65 -2.90 4.93 -5.33
N VAL A 66 -2.37 3.72 -5.46
CA VAL A 66 -0.93 3.53 -5.51
C VAL A 66 -0.37 3.99 -6.85
N LEU A 67 -1.04 3.66 -7.94
CA LEU A 67 -0.57 3.99 -9.27
C LEU A 67 -0.63 5.49 -9.55
N THR A 68 -1.58 6.19 -8.97
CA THR A 68 -1.68 7.65 -9.11
C THR A 68 -0.83 8.38 -8.06
N ARG A 69 -0.13 7.62 -7.22
CA ARG A 69 0.72 8.16 -6.16
C ARG A 69 -0.03 8.96 -5.10
N THR A 70 -1.31 8.70 -4.97
CA THR A 70 -2.08 9.22 -3.86
C THR A 70 -1.56 8.61 -2.56
N VAL A 71 -1.18 7.34 -2.63
CA VAL A 71 -0.51 6.65 -1.55
C VAL A 71 0.65 5.85 -2.12
N GLU A 72 1.74 5.75 -1.39
CA GLU A 72 2.90 4.96 -1.80
C GLU A 72 3.10 3.81 -0.82
N VAL A 73 3.46 2.67 -1.35
CA VAL A 73 3.72 1.47 -0.56
C VAL A 73 5.11 0.96 -0.89
N ASP A 74 5.96 0.90 0.11
CA ASP A 74 7.32 0.37 -0.04
C ASP A 74 7.49 -0.86 0.83
N VAL A 75 8.39 -1.73 0.43
CA VAL A 75 8.75 -2.89 1.23
C VAL A 75 9.55 -2.41 2.44
N PHE A 76 9.17 -2.91 3.61
CA PHE A 76 9.94 -2.63 4.81
C PHE A 76 11.19 -3.50 4.81
N ASP A 77 12.34 -2.85 4.72
CA ASP A 77 13.62 -3.53 4.76
C ASP A 77 14.22 -3.40 6.15
N GLY A 78 14.01 -4.43 6.96
CA GLY A 78 14.47 -4.41 8.34
C GLY A 78 15.96 -4.61 8.49
N THR A 79 16.65 -4.89 7.42
CA THR A 79 18.10 -5.08 7.49
C THR A 79 18.88 -3.78 7.38
N GLY A 80 18.16 -2.72 7.07
CA GLY A 80 18.73 -1.36 7.07
C GLY A 80 19.93 -1.17 6.21
#